data_df56c53641b1182f42eaba393d228d17
#
_entry.id   df56c53641b1182f42eaba393d228d17
#
_cell.length_a   1.000
_cell.length_b   1.000
_cell.length_c   1.000
_cell.angle_alpha   90.00
_cell.angle_beta   90.00
_cell.angle_gamma   90.00
#
_symmetry.space_group_name_H-M   'P 1'
#
loop_
_entity.id
_entity.type
_entity.pdbx_description
1 polymer ?
#
loop_
_entity_poly.entity_id
_entity_poly.type
_entity_poly.pdbx_seq_one_letter_code
_entity_poly.pdbx_strand_id
1 'polypeptide(L)'
;QGLLGSAATIVIPAMIRDTFGKDTAKGMSTVTMIMLTAPLVAPLLGSVLLTFSDWRSIFFLLTLYSFVVLGLTFWKLPETQTFHPERNKQSFLQNYLFILSTPKIYPTLATFLMSSLAFFTFLTSAPFVYITWFGVSEIMFGMLFTTTAASLILANFINVRHVSQQGSRSMMHRGMGTAFIFAFLLVLISHSDLSVYWTVACYFMIIGSLGIISVNAESLILIEFPNQASSASAVSRTLRFSTGALVGPLLGLIYTGTPV
;
A
#
# COMPACT_ATOMS: atom_id res chain seq x y z
N GLN A 1 -15.06 1.41 -10.50
CA GLN A 1 -14.68 0.93 -9.16
C GLN A 1 -13.67 1.87 -8.50
N GLY A 2 -12.55 2.23 -9.17
CA GLY A 2 -11.52 3.12 -8.62
C GLY A 2 -12.05 4.51 -8.24
N LEU A 3 -12.86 5.14 -9.07
CA LEU A 3 -13.43 6.47 -8.81
C LEU A 3 -14.36 6.45 -7.59
N LEU A 4 -15.22 5.45 -7.47
CA LEU A 4 -16.13 5.32 -6.31
C LEU A 4 -15.38 4.90 -5.04
N GLY A 5 -14.35 4.04 -5.16
CA GLY A 5 -13.53 3.62 -4.02
C GLY A 5 -12.67 4.75 -3.43
N SER A 6 -12.26 5.72 -4.25
CA SER A 6 -11.48 6.88 -3.76
C SER A 6 -12.26 7.75 -2.77
N ALA A 7 -13.58 7.85 -2.92
CA ALA A 7 -14.43 8.63 -2.02
C ALA A 7 -14.33 8.14 -0.56
N ALA A 8 -14.40 6.83 -0.34
CA ALA A 8 -14.28 6.24 1.00
C ALA A 8 -12.92 6.56 1.66
N THR A 9 -11.82 6.48 0.92
CA THR A 9 -10.48 6.74 1.46
C THR A 9 -10.26 8.20 1.89
N ILE A 10 -11.01 9.15 1.31
CA ILE A 10 -10.95 10.57 1.65
C ILE A 10 -11.88 10.91 2.82
N VAL A 11 -13.08 10.32 2.84
CA VAL A 11 -14.12 10.63 3.83
C VAL A 11 -13.81 10.03 5.20
N ILE A 12 -13.31 8.79 5.26
CA ILE A 12 -13.05 8.07 6.52
C ILE A 12 -12.16 8.86 7.50
N PRO A 13 -11.00 9.43 7.11
CA PRO A 13 -10.17 10.22 8.04
C PRO A 13 -10.89 11.45 8.59
N ALA A 14 -11.71 12.11 7.78
CA ALA A 14 -12.50 13.27 8.21
C ALA A 14 -13.55 12.86 9.24
N MET A 15 -14.29 11.78 8.98
CA MET A 15 -15.30 11.25 9.91
C MET A 15 -14.68 10.81 11.24
N ILE A 16 -13.50 10.15 11.21
CA ILE A 16 -12.79 9.76 12.42
C ILE A 16 -12.43 11.00 13.26
N ARG A 17 -11.91 12.03 12.61
CA ARG A 17 -11.58 13.28 13.30
C ARG A 17 -12.83 13.91 13.94
N ASP A 18 -13.92 13.97 13.22
CA ASP A 18 -15.16 14.61 13.69
C ASP A 18 -15.84 13.79 14.79
N THR A 19 -15.67 12.45 14.78
CA THR A 19 -16.26 11.55 15.80
C THR A 19 -15.37 11.40 17.04
N PHE A 20 -14.06 11.25 16.86
CA PHE A 20 -13.12 10.96 17.96
C PHE A 20 -12.48 12.22 18.57
N GLY A 21 -12.57 13.39 17.91
CA GLY A 21 -12.03 14.65 18.41
C GLY A 21 -10.58 14.53 18.88
N LYS A 22 -10.34 14.63 20.19
CA LYS A 22 -8.98 14.52 20.77
C LYS A 22 -8.35 13.13 20.60
N ASP A 23 -9.17 12.09 20.46
CA ASP A 23 -8.72 10.70 20.29
C ASP A 23 -8.62 10.27 18.81
N THR A 24 -8.59 11.22 17.88
CA THR A 24 -8.46 10.96 16.42
C THR A 24 -7.34 9.97 16.10
N ALA A 25 -6.19 10.08 16.78
CA ALA A 25 -5.05 9.19 16.57
C ALA A 25 -5.40 7.71 16.86
N LYS A 26 -6.23 7.46 17.89
CA LYS A 26 -6.71 6.10 18.22
C LYS A 26 -7.64 5.57 17.13
N GLY A 27 -8.57 6.39 16.64
CA GLY A 27 -9.47 6.02 15.54
C GLY A 27 -8.70 5.72 14.26
N MET A 28 -7.73 6.56 13.88
CA MET A 28 -6.87 6.35 12.71
C MET A 28 -6.03 5.07 12.83
N SER A 29 -5.46 4.80 14.00
CA SER A 29 -4.70 3.57 14.25
C SER A 29 -5.56 2.33 14.08
N THR A 30 -6.80 2.35 14.56
CA THR A 30 -7.74 1.22 14.40
C THR A 30 -8.04 0.95 12.93
N VAL A 31 -8.34 1.99 12.15
CA VAL A 31 -8.59 1.84 10.70
C VAL A 31 -7.34 1.32 9.97
N THR A 32 -6.17 1.84 10.33
CA THR A 32 -4.90 1.37 9.75
C THR A 32 -4.67 -0.12 10.04
N MET A 33 -4.94 -0.59 11.27
CA MET A 33 -4.82 -2.02 11.59
C MET A 33 -5.78 -2.87 10.76
N ILE A 34 -7.02 -2.43 10.56
CA ILE A 34 -7.98 -3.12 9.69
C ILE A 34 -7.46 -3.16 8.24
N MET A 35 -6.97 -2.04 7.73
CA MET A 35 -6.41 -1.95 6.38
C MET A 35 -5.19 -2.85 6.18
N LEU A 36 -4.33 -2.99 7.20
CA LEU A 36 -3.17 -3.89 7.14
C LEU A 36 -3.55 -5.38 7.22
N THR A 37 -4.71 -5.70 7.80
CA THR A 37 -5.21 -7.09 7.86
C THR A 37 -5.75 -7.56 6.50
N ALA A 38 -6.32 -6.67 5.70
CA ALA A 38 -6.92 -7.02 4.41
C ALA A 38 -5.95 -7.74 3.45
N PRO A 39 -4.71 -7.29 3.23
CA PRO A 39 -3.75 -8.00 2.38
C PRO A 39 -3.34 -9.40 2.89
N LEU A 40 -3.56 -9.69 4.16
CA LEU A 40 -3.30 -11.03 4.72
C LEU A 40 -4.45 -11.99 4.42
N VAL A 41 -5.67 -11.51 4.57
CA VAL A 41 -6.89 -12.34 4.48
C VAL A 41 -7.34 -12.52 3.02
N ALA A 42 -7.24 -11.46 2.20
CA ALA A 42 -7.77 -11.47 0.84
C ALA A 42 -7.16 -12.54 -0.08
N PRO A 43 -5.82 -12.75 -0.11
CA PRO A 43 -5.23 -13.78 -0.97
C PRO A 43 -5.63 -15.20 -0.54
N LEU A 44 -5.74 -15.45 0.77
CA LEU A 44 -6.19 -16.74 1.30
C LEU A 44 -7.66 -17.00 0.91
N LEU A 45 -8.54 -16.03 1.10
CA LEU A 45 -9.94 -16.15 0.69
C LEU A 45 -10.05 -16.36 -0.83
N GLY A 46 -9.27 -15.62 -1.61
CA GLY A 46 -9.24 -15.74 -3.07
C GLY A 46 -8.81 -17.12 -3.51
N SER A 47 -7.71 -17.64 -2.97
CA SER A 47 -7.19 -18.97 -3.31
C SER A 47 -8.15 -20.10 -2.91
N VAL A 48 -8.79 -20.00 -1.75
CA VAL A 48 -9.81 -20.97 -1.32
C VAL A 48 -11.03 -20.93 -2.23
N LEU A 49 -11.51 -19.75 -2.61
CA LEU A 49 -12.64 -19.64 -3.53
C LEU A 49 -12.36 -20.28 -4.89
N LEU A 50 -11.16 -20.12 -5.41
CA LEU A 50 -10.74 -20.68 -6.69
C LEU A 50 -10.64 -22.21 -6.67
N THR A 51 -10.57 -22.87 -5.49
CA THR A 51 -10.64 -24.33 -5.42
C THR A 51 -12.05 -24.89 -5.63
N PHE A 52 -13.08 -24.10 -5.39
CA PHE A 52 -14.49 -24.53 -5.49
C PHE A 52 -15.23 -23.90 -6.66
N SER A 53 -14.68 -22.84 -7.27
CA SER A 53 -15.37 -22.05 -8.29
C SER A 53 -14.38 -21.33 -9.20
N ASP A 54 -14.86 -20.62 -10.21
CA ASP A 54 -14.05 -19.81 -11.11
C ASP A 54 -13.80 -18.39 -10.55
N TRP A 55 -12.95 -17.61 -11.25
CA TRP A 55 -12.61 -16.25 -10.86
C TRP A 55 -13.80 -15.29 -10.73
N ARG A 56 -14.94 -15.61 -11.37
CA ARG A 56 -16.16 -14.78 -11.30
C ARG A 56 -16.79 -14.80 -9.92
N SER A 57 -16.60 -15.89 -9.16
CA SER A 57 -17.08 -16.00 -7.78
C SER A 57 -16.47 -14.96 -6.85
N ILE A 58 -15.22 -14.55 -7.10
CA ILE A 58 -14.54 -13.47 -6.35
C ILE A 58 -15.30 -12.17 -6.53
N PHE A 59 -15.67 -11.81 -7.76
CA PHE A 59 -16.44 -10.59 -8.04
C PHE A 59 -17.86 -10.65 -7.47
N PHE A 60 -18.48 -11.82 -7.49
CA PHE A 60 -19.79 -12.01 -6.87
C PHE A 60 -19.73 -11.80 -5.36
N LEU A 61 -18.72 -12.37 -4.69
CA LEU A 61 -18.49 -12.17 -3.26
C LEU A 61 -18.25 -10.70 -2.93
N LEU A 62 -17.40 -10.01 -3.70
CA LEU A 62 -17.12 -8.58 -3.53
C LEU A 62 -18.38 -7.73 -3.73
N THR A 63 -19.24 -8.10 -4.67
CA THR A 63 -20.50 -7.40 -4.91
C THR A 63 -21.45 -7.58 -3.73
N LEU A 64 -21.61 -8.81 -3.24
CA LEU A 64 -22.43 -9.10 -2.07
C LEU A 64 -21.91 -8.35 -0.82
N TYR A 65 -20.60 -8.39 -0.57
CA TYR A 65 -19.97 -7.64 0.50
C TYR A 65 -20.25 -6.14 0.39
N SER A 66 -20.15 -5.57 -0.82
CA SER A 66 -20.42 -4.15 -1.06
C SER A 66 -21.88 -3.78 -0.76
N PHE A 67 -22.84 -4.62 -1.11
CA PHE A 67 -24.26 -4.40 -0.77
C PHE A 67 -24.50 -4.43 0.74
N VAL A 68 -23.88 -5.38 1.45
CA VAL A 68 -23.99 -5.46 2.91
C VAL A 68 -23.39 -4.21 3.57
N VAL A 69 -22.20 -3.79 3.15
CA VAL A 69 -21.55 -2.58 3.68
C VAL A 69 -22.36 -1.34 3.38
N LEU A 70 -22.91 -1.21 2.16
CA LEU A 70 -23.76 -0.09 1.78
C LEU A 70 -25.02 -0.04 2.66
N GLY A 71 -25.69 -1.16 2.87
CA GLY A 71 -26.87 -1.24 3.75
C GLY A 71 -26.55 -0.85 5.18
N LEU A 72 -25.41 -1.32 5.74
CA LEU A 72 -24.96 -0.97 7.07
C LEU A 72 -24.61 0.53 7.20
N THR A 73 -24.00 1.09 6.14
CA THR A 73 -23.68 2.52 6.08
C THR A 73 -24.96 3.36 6.15
N PHE A 74 -25.94 3.07 5.33
CA PHE A 74 -27.22 3.79 5.36
C PHE A 74 -27.96 3.66 6.69
N TRP A 75 -27.86 2.51 7.35
CA TRP A 75 -28.61 2.25 8.56
C TRP A 75 -27.93 2.80 9.82
N LYS A 76 -26.59 2.73 9.91
CA LYS A 76 -25.85 2.99 11.16
C LYS A 76 -24.93 4.20 11.13
N LEU A 77 -24.59 4.71 9.94
CA LEU A 77 -23.62 5.80 9.86
C LEU A 77 -24.31 7.16 9.97
N PRO A 78 -24.14 7.90 11.08
CA PRO A 78 -24.70 9.25 11.21
C PRO A 78 -23.94 10.23 10.32
N GLU A 79 -24.62 11.29 9.88
CA GLU A 79 -23.96 12.44 9.26
C GLU A 79 -23.08 13.15 10.31
N THR A 80 -21.79 13.24 10.05
CA THR A 80 -20.82 13.84 10.99
C THR A 80 -20.39 15.25 10.60
N GLN A 81 -20.79 15.71 9.40
CA GLN A 81 -20.35 17.00 8.89
C GLN A 81 -21.13 18.14 9.54
N THR A 82 -20.49 18.90 10.44
CA THR A 82 -20.94 20.23 10.83
C THR A 82 -20.51 21.24 9.77
N PHE A 83 -21.48 21.94 9.17
CA PHE A 83 -21.22 22.93 8.14
C PHE A 83 -20.45 24.12 8.72
N HIS A 84 -19.15 24.23 8.41
CA HIS A 84 -18.33 25.40 8.74
C HIS A 84 -18.10 26.24 7.49
N PRO A 85 -18.76 27.41 7.35
CA PRO A 85 -18.67 28.25 6.14
C PRO A 85 -17.29 28.90 5.92
N GLU A 86 -16.43 28.91 6.92
CA GLU A 86 -15.13 29.62 6.91
C GLU A 86 -13.90 28.73 6.56
N ARG A 87 -14.08 27.56 5.96
CA ARG A 87 -12.95 26.70 5.64
C ARG A 87 -12.23 27.25 4.40
N ASN A 88 -11.02 27.71 4.67
CA ASN A 88 -9.95 28.20 3.79
C ASN A 88 -10.23 28.09 2.27
N LYS A 89 -10.46 29.26 1.63
CA LYS A 89 -10.78 29.43 0.20
C LYS A 89 -9.61 29.16 -0.77
N GLN A 90 -8.51 28.52 -0.31
CA GLN A 90 -7.44 28.16 -1.22
C GLN A 90 -7.90 27.03 -2.16
N SER A 91 -7.81 27.28 -3.45
CA SER A 91 -8.17 26.29 -4.46
C SER A 91 -7.34 25.04 -4.29
N PHE A 92 -8.00 23.86 -4.33
CA PHE A 92 -7.34 22.56 -4.30
C PHE A 92 -6.16 22.49 -5.30
N LEU A 93 -6.35 23.04 -6.50
CA LEU A 93 -5.34 23.05 -7.55
C LEU A 93 -4.11 23.90 -7.17
N GLN A 94 -4.30 25.04 -6.49
CA GLN A 94 -3.19 25.89 -6.05
C GLN A 94 -2.33 25.18 -5.01
N ASN A 95 -2.93 24.50 -4.03
CA ASN A 95 -2.19 23.70 -3.05
C ASN A 95 -1.45 22.54 -3.71
N TYR A 96 -2.07 21.90 -4.70
CA TYR A 96 -1.48 20.80 -5.44
C TYR A 96 -0.23 21.25 -6.22
N LEU A 97 -0.34 22.34 -6.95
CA LEU A 97 0.77 22.94 -7.70
C LEU A 97 1.87 23.46 -6.77
N PHE A 98 1.54 24.06 -5.64
CA PHE A 98 2.50 24.53 -4.65
C PHE A 98 3.36 23.37 -4.11
N ILE A 99 2.74 22.25 -3.76
CA ILE A 99 3.45 21.07 -3.27
C ILE A 99 4.37 20.50 -4.35
N LEU A 100 3.87 20.35 -5.58
CA LEU A 100 4.64 19.84 -6.71
C LEU A 100 5.76 20.79 -7.16
N SER A 101 5.65 22.08 -6.91
CA SER A 101 6.67 23.06 -7.26
C SER A 101 7.73 23.27 -6.17
N THR A 102 7.69 22.49 -5.07
CA THR A 102 8.65 22.58 -3.97
C THR A 102 9.81 21.58 -4.17
N PRO A 103 11.00 22.00 -4.67
CA PRO A 103 12.09 21.08 -5.01
C PRO A 103 12.64 20.30 -3.82
N LYS A 104 12.51 20.84 -2.62
CA LYS A 104 13.03 20.23 -1.37
C LYS A 104 12.47 18.83 -1.12
N ILE A 105 11.26 18.53 -1.59
CA ILE A 105 10.65 17.22 -1.38
C ILE A 105 10.99 16.19 -2.45
N TYR A 106 11.56 16.59 -3.59
CA TYR A 106 11.76 15.71 -4.74
C TYR A 106 12.54 14.43 -4.41
N PRO A 107 13.65 14.45 -3.65
CA PRO A 107 14.35 13.22 -3.31
C PRO A 107 13.49 12.26 -2.48
N THR A 108 12.75 12.79 -1.50
CA THR A 108 11.85 11.99 -0.65
C THR A 108 10.65 11.49 -1.43
N LEU A 109 10.05 12.33 -2.28
CA LEU A 109 8.95 11.96 -3.15
C LEU A 109 9.39 10.89 -4.16
N ALA A 110 10.55 11.04 -4.79
CA ALA A 110 11.09 10.03 -5.69
C ALA A 110 11.31 8.68 -4.98
N THR A 111 11.88 8.69 -3.77
CA THR A 111 12.04 7.48 -2.95
C THR A 111 10.69 6.83 -2.65
N PHE A 112 9.68 7.62 -2.29
CA PHE A 112 8.32 7.16 -2.03
C PHE A 112 7.69 6.53 -3.29
N LEU A 113 7.84 7.16 -4.45
CA LEU A 113 7.29 6.67 -5.72
C LEU A 113 8.02 5.43 -6.23
N MET A 114 9.35 5.37 -6.11
CA MET A 114 10.13 4.18 -6.49
C MET A 114 9.80 2.99 -5.58
N SER A 115 9.64 3.21 -4.28
CA SER A 115 9.19 2.15 -3.37
C SER A 115 7.78 1.65 -3.72
N SER A 116 6.91 2.55 -4.14
CA SER A 116 5.54 2.21 -4.58
C SER A 116 5.55 1.45 -5.89
N LEU A 117 6.37 1.87 -6.85
CA LEU A 117 6.57 1.17 -8.11
C LEU A 117 7.03 -0.28 -7.87
N ALA A 118 8.05 -0.48 -7.04
CA ALA A 118 8.55 -1.81 -6.67
C ALA A 118 7.47 -2.66 -5.98
N PHE A 119 6.69 -2.06 -5.08
CA PHE A 119 5.58 -2.75 -4.41
C PHE A 119 4.49 -3.21 -5.40
N PHE A 120 4.06 -2.33 -6.31
CA PHE A 120 3.05 -2.69 -7.30
C PHE A 120 3.59 -3.66 -8.35
N THR A 121 4.89 -3.59 -8.68
CA THR A 121 5.56 -4.60 -9.52
C THR A 121 5.45 -5.98 -8.87
N PHE A 122 5.81 -6.10 -7.58
CA PHE A 122 5.62 -7.36 -6.86
C PHE A 122 4.16 -7.83 -6.91
N LEU A 123 3.20 -6.97 -6.59
CA LEU A 123 1.76 -7.31 -6.61
C LEU A 123 1.30 -7.87 -7.96
N THR A 124 1.76 -7.27 -9.05
CA THR A 124 1.36 -7.65 -10.41
C THR A 124 2.08 -8.90 -10.89
N SER A 125 3.38 -9.06 -10.56
CA SER A 125 4.20 -10.18 -11.04
C SER A 125 4.14 -11.43 -10.15
N ALA A 126 3.74 -11.32 -8.88
CA ALA A 126 3.76 -12.42 -7.93
C ALA A 126 2.99 -13.67 -8.41
N PRO A 127 1.76 -13.59 -8.96
CA PRO A 127 1.06 -14.77 -9.46
C PRO A 127 1.83 -15.47 -10.57
N PHE A 128 2.44 -14.70 -11.49
CA PHE A 128 3.24 -15.24 -12.56
C PHE A 128 4.48 -15.98 -12.03
N VAL A 129 5.23 -15.33 -11.12
CA VAL A 129 6.45 -15.91 -10.55
C VAL A 129 6.14 -17.19 -9.77
N TYR A 130 5.14 -17.17 -8.90
CA TYR A 130 4.85 -18.32 -8.05
C TYR A 130 4.11 -19.44 -8.80
N ILE A 131 3.04 -19.12 -9.53
CA ILE A 131 2.20 -20.15 -10.17
C ILE A 131 2.81 -20.59 -11.50
N THR A 132 3.14 -19.65 -12.40
CA THR A 132 3.57 -19.99 -13.75
C THR A 132 5.02 -20.47 -13.79
N TRP A 133 5.94 -19.77 -13.10
CA TRP A 133 7.36 -20.12 -13.13
C TRP A 133 7.72 -21.26 -12.18
N PHE A 134 7.33 -21.16 -10.90
CA PHE A 134 7.63 -22.20 -9.91
C PHE A 134 6.60 -23.34 -9.88
N GLY A 135 5.48 -23.24 -10.58
CA GLY A 135 4.46 -24.29 -10.67
C GLY A 135 3.75 -24.58 -9.35
N VAL A 136 3.70 -23.61 -8.38
CA VAL A 136 3.00 -23.83 -7.12
C VAL A 136 1.48 -23.78 -7.32
N SER A 137 0.75 -24.53 -6.51
CA SER A 137 -0.72 -24.51 -6.53
C SER A 137 -1.27 -23.15 -6.06
N GLU A 138 -2.52 -22.82 -6.42
CA GLU A 138 -3.19 -21.59 -6.01
C GLU A 138 -3.27 -21.43 -4.49
N ILE A 139 -3.49 -22.54 -3.76
CA ILE A 139 -3.50 -22.55 -2.28
C ILE A 139 -2.10 -22.20 -1.75
N MET A 140 -1.07 -22.82 -2.30
CA MET A 140 0.32 -22.56 -1.90
C MET A 140 0.71 -21.11 -2.20
N PHE A 141 0.31 -20.58 -3.38
CA PHE A 141 0.46 -19.16 -3.70
C PHE A 141 -0.18 -18.27 -2.63
N GLY A 142 -1.42 -18.54 -2.24
CA GLY A 142 -2.10 -17.78 -1.19
C GLY A 142 -1.33 -17.76 0.13
N MET A 143 -0.76 -18.89 0.55
CA MET A 143 0.05 -18.99 1.76
C MET A 143 1.37 -18.21 1.65
N LEU A 144 2.11 -18.37 0.55
CA LEU A 144 3.39 -17.69 0.31
C LEU A 144 3.20 -16.18 0.19
N PHE A 145 2.16 -15.75 -0.50
CA PHE A 145 1.81 -14.35 -0.64
C PHE A 145 1.42 -13.71 0.70
N THR A 146 0.60 -14.41 1.49
CA THR A 146 0.22 -13.98 2.84
C THR A 146 1.44 -13.86 3.75
N THR A 147 2.37 -14.82 3.69
CA THR A 147 3.64 -14.76 4.42
C THR A 147 4.42 -13.51 4.04
N THR A 148 4.53 -13.22 2.75
CA THR A 148 5.19 -12.00 2.26
C THR A 148 4.45 -10.74 2.73
N ALA A 149 3.12 -10.71 2.68
CA ALA A 149 2.32 -9.59 3.15
C ALA A 149 2.45 -9.35 4.66
N ALA A 150 2.63 -10.41 5.46
CA ALA A 150 2.86 -10.32 6.91
C ALA A 150 4.14 -9.55 7.24
N SER A 151 5.12 -9.51 6.32
CA SER A 151 6.33 -8.70 6.48
C SER A 151 6.03 -7.21 6.65
N LEU A 152 4.97 -6.68 6.03
CA LEU A 152 4.55 -5.28 6.19
C LEU A 152 4.15 -4.99 7.64
N ILE A 153 3.42 -5.90 8.29
CA ILE A 153 3.01 -5.72 9.69
C ILE A 153 4.23 -5.77 10.59
N LEU A 154 5.10 -6.76 10.41
CA LEU A 154 6.32 -6.90 11.19
C LEU A 154 7.23 -5.68 11.01
N ALA A 155 7.42 -5.24 9.79
CA ALA A 155 8.24 -4.07 9.46
C ALA A 155 7.68 -2.78 10.06
N ASN A 156 6.36 -2.56 10.02
CA ASN A 156 5.72 -1.42 10.66
C ASN A 156 5.85 -1.50 12.18
N PHE A 157 5.74 -2.67 12.78
CA PHE A 157 5.95 -2.85 14.23
C PHE A 157 7.40 -2.49 14.63
N ILE A 158 8.39 -2.94 13.86
CA ILE A 158 9.80 -2.57 14.05
C ILE A 158 9.97 -1.05 13.89
N ASN A 159 9.36 -0.47 12.85
CA ASN A 159 9.45 0.95 12.58
C ASN A 159 8.90 1.78 13.74
N VAL A 160 7.73 1.47 14.26
CA VAL A 160 7.11 2.19 15.39
C VAL A 160 8.01 2.18 16.63
N ARG A 161 8.69 1.08 16.90
CA ARG A 161 9.60 0.96 18.07
C ARG A 161 10.86 1.80 17.94
N HIS A 162 11.35 2.01 16.73
CA HIS A 162 12.67 2.63 16.51
C HIS A 162 12.61 4.05 15.94
N VAL A 163 11.51 4.42 15.25
CA VAL A 163 11.41 5.71 14.56
C VAL A 163 11.49 6.91 15.51
N SER A 164 10.98 6.80 16.73
CA SER A 164 11.02 7.88 17.73
C SER A 164 12.46 8.19 18.18
N GLN A 165 13.35 7.19 18.21
CA GLN A 165 14.73 7.35 18.63
C GLN A 165 15.67 7.69 17.45
N GLN A 166 15.40 7.13 16.28
CA GLN A 166 16.31 7.20 15.13
C GLN A 166 15.89 8.22 14.07
N GLY A 167 14.64 8.65 14.11
CA GLY A 167 14.04 9.56 13.14
C GLY A 167 13.66 8.90 11.81
N SER A 168 12.64 9.45 11.14
CA SER A 168 12.11 8.91 9.89
C SER A 168 13.14 8.81 8.77
N ARG A 169 14.07 9.80 8.66
CA ARG A 169 15.10 9.78 7.62
C ARG A 169 16.06 8.58 7.77
N SER A 170 16.51 8.29 8.99
CA SER A 170 17.40 7.16 9.27
C SER A 170 16.71 5.82 8.98
N MET A 171 15.45 5.68 9.41
CA MET A 171 14.66 4.48 9.16
C MET A 171 14.44 4.25 7.66
N MET A 172 14.14 5.32 6.90
CA MET A 172 14.01 5.26 5.44
C MET A 172 15.31 4.76 4.78
N HIS A 173 16.48 5.31 5.14
CA HIS A 173 17.76 4.87 4.58
C HIS A 173 18.09 3.42 4.91
N ARG A 174 17.81 2.96 6.13
CA ARG A 174 17.98 1.55 6.51
C ARG A 174 17.07 0.63 5.70
N GLY A 175 15.80 1.02 5.52
CA GLY A 175 14.89 0.31 4.64
C GLY A 175 15.43 0.23 3.21
N MET A 176 15.96 1.33 2.67
CA MET A 176 16.57 1.34 1.32
C MET A 176 17.78 0.39 1.23
N GLY A 177 18.67 0.41 2.22
CA GLY A 177 19.82 -0.50 2.26
C GLY A 177 19.39 -1.98 2.31
N THR A 178 18.43 -2.31 3.17
CA THR A 178 17.89 -3.67 3.28
C THR A 178 17.21 -4.10 1.97
N ALA A 179 16.35 -3.25 1.39
CA ALA A 179 15.70 -3.55 0.12
C ALA A 179 16.72 -3.78 -1.00
N PHE A 180 17.77 -2.96 -1.08
CA PHE A 180 18.83 -3.11 -2.08
C PHE A 180 19.58 -4.43 -1.94
N ILE A 181 20.00 -4.80 -0.72
CA ILE A 181 20.71 -6.07 -0.47
C ILE A 181 19.87 -7.26 -0.92
N PHE A 182 18.60 -7.32 -0.49
CA PHE A 182 17.73 -8.45 -0.83
C PHE A 182 17.27 -8.44 -2.28
N ALA A 183 17.13 -7.28 -2.93
CA ALA A 183 16.90 -7.20 -4.36
C ALA A 183 18.10 -7.74 -5.16
N PHE A 184 19.32 -7.40 -4.74
CA PHE A 184 20.53 -7.95 -5.35
C PHE A 184 20.63 -9.46 -5.16
N LEU A 185 20.35 -9.96 -3.95
CA LEU A 185 20.28 -11.41 -3.68
C LEU A 185 19.20 -12.09 -4.54
N LEU A 186 18.04 -11.45 -4.73
CA LEU A 186 16.98 -11.98 -5.58
C LEU A 186 17.44 -12.15 -7.03
N VAL A 187 18.19 -11.18 -7.56
CA VAL A 187 18.79 -11.30 -8.91
C VAL A 187 19.77 -12.48 -8.99
N LEU A 188 20.62 -12.67 -7.98
CA LEU A 188 21.54 -13.83 -7.94
C LEU A 188 20.80 -15.16 -7.88
N ILE A 189 19.71 -15.22 -7.11
CA ILE A 189 18.88 -16.40 -6.95
C ILE A 189 18.13 -16.73 -8.25
N SER A 190 17.66 -15.71 -8.99
CA SER A 190 16.92 -15.90 -10.24
C SER A 190 17.74 -16.60 -11.35
N HIS A 191 19.07 -16.56 -11.24
CA HIS A 191 20.00 -17.25 -12.16
C HIS A 191 20.39 -18.65 -11.66
N SER A 192 19.83 -19.10 -10.55
CA SER A 192 20.15 -20.37 -9.90
C SER A 192 18.89 -21.22 -9.80
N ASP A 193 19.00 -22.54 -9.93
CA ASP A 193 17.88 -23.49 -9.74
C ASP A 193 17.50 -23.66 -8.25
N LEU A 194 17.41 -22.55 -7.53
CA LEU A 194 17.07 -22.56 -6.11
C LEU A 194 15.56 -22.67 -5.89
N SER A 195 15.21 -23.25 -4.77
CA SER A 195 13.82 -23.44 -4.32
C SER A 195 13.07 -22.09 -4.20
N VAL A 196 11.76 -22.10 -4.49
CA VAL A 196 10.84 -20.99 -4.31
C VAL A 196 10.91 -20.32 -2.92
N TYR A 197 11.29 -21.06 -1.90
CA TYR A 197 11.39 -20.54 -0.53
C TYR A 197 12.46 -19.45 -0.38
N TRP A 198 13.55 -19.49 -1.13
CA TRP A 198 14.56 -18.43 -1.15
C TRP A 198 14.03 -17.15 -1.79
N THR A 199 13.26 -17.29 -2.86
CA THR A 199 12.56 -16.17 -3.50
C THR A 199 11.56 -15.53 -2.53
N VAL A 200 10.79 -16.34 -1.81
CA VAL A 200 9.85 -15.85 -0.77
C VAL A 200 10.58 -15.12 0.35
N ALA A 201 11.72 -15.64 0.83
CA ALA A 201 12.51 -14.99 1.86
C ALA A 201 13.04 -13.62 1.41
N CYS A 202 13.51 -13.51 0.16
CA CYS A 202 13.92 -12.23 -0.42
C CYS A 202 12.74 -11.26 -0.55
N TYR A 203 11.60 -11.70 -1.08
CA TYR A 203 10.41 -10.86 -1.16
C TYR A 203 9.91 -10.43 0.21
N PHE A 204 9.94 -11.30 1.21
CA PHE A 204 9.59 -10.96 2.59
C PHE A 204 10.40 -9.76 3.09
N MET A 205 11.71 -9.80 2.92
CA MET A 205 12.61 -8.72 3.34
C MET A 205 12.44 -7.45 2.50
N ILE A 206 12.29 -7.60 1.18
CA ILE A 206 12.05 -6.45 0.28
C ILE A 206 10.73 -5.76 0.63
N ILE A 207 9.62 -6.48 0.67
CA ILE A 207 8.28 -5.91 0.89
C ILE A 207 8.17 -5.26 2.27
N GLY A 208 8.71 -5.90 3.31
CA GLY A 208 8.81 -5.29 4.63
C GLY A 208 9.61 -3.97 4.61
N SER A 209 10.74 -3.96 3.91
CA SER A 209 11.58 -2.77 3.77
C SER A 209 10.86 -1.65 3.00
N LEU A 210 10.13 -1.99 1.92
CA LEU A 210 9.32 -1.02 1.18
C LEU A 210 8.22 -0.40 2.06
N GLY A 211 7.65 -1.17 3.00
CA GLY A 211 6.74 -0.66 4.02
C GLY A 211 7.39 0.41 4.90
N ILE A 212 8.58 0.14 5.44
CA ILE A 212 9.36 1.11 6.23
C ILE A 212 9.68 2.36 5.41
N ILE A 213 10.15 2.19 4.17
CA ILE A 213 10.48 3.32 3.28
C ILE A 213 9.24 4.19 3.05
N SER A 214 8.11 3.59 2.66
CA SER A 214 6.88 4.31 2.32
C SER A 214 6.35 5.14 3.49
N VAL A 215 6.24 4.55 4.69
CA VAL A 215 5.69 5.23 5.87
C VAL A 215 6.60 6.40 6.29
N ASN A 216 7.91 6.22 6.29
CA ASN A 216 8.84 7.26 6.69
C ASN A 216 8.98 8.36 5.64
N ALA A 217 8.96 8.01 4.34
CA ALA A 217 8.96 8.99 3.27
C ALA A 217 7.67 9.85 3.28
N GLU A 218 6.49 9.23 3.43
CA GLU A 218 5.22 9.96 3.58
C GLU A 218 5.26 10.90 4.79
N SER A 219 5.77 10.44 5.94
CA SER A 219 5.94 11.25 7.15
C SER A 219 6.82 12.47 6.89
N LEU A 220 7.97 12.30 6.22
CA LEU A 220 8.88 13.40 5.90
C LEU A 220 8.23 14.42 4.94
N ILE A 221 7.43 13.96 3.97
CA ILE A 221 6.67 14.86 3.08
C ILE A 221 5.64 15.66 3.90
N LEU A 222 4.90 15.03 4.80
CA LEU A 222 3.89 15.72 5.61
C LEU A 222 4.49 16.75 6.58
N ILE A 223 5.65 16.47 7.15
CA ILE A 223 6.38 17.39 8.04
C ILE A 223 6.79 18.67 7.29
N GLU A 224 7.09 18.58 6.00
CA GLU A 224 7.46 19.75 5.19
C GLU A 224 6.27 20.70 4.93
N PHE A 225 5.02 20.19 4.97
CA PHE A 225 3.80 20.95 4.70
C PHE A 225 2.81 20.93 5.88
N PRO A 226 3.16 21.47 7.05
CA PRO A 226 2.31 21.36 8.25
C PRO A 226 0.92 22.00 8.07
N ASN A 227 0.83 23.10 7.31
CA ASN A 227 -0.43 23.80 7.05
C ASN A 227 -1.25 23.17 5.89
N GLN A 228 -0.63 22.38 5.01
CA GLN A 228 -1.23 21.72 3.86
C GLN A 228 -1.08 20.18 3.92
N ALA A 229 -0.98 19.60 5.12
CA ALA A 229 -0.72 18.17 5.29
C ALA A 229 -1.74 17.27 4.56
N SER A 230 -3.03 17.64 4.55
CA SER A 230 -4.07 16.91 3.83
C SER A 230 -3.85 16.95 2.31
N SER A 231 -3.46 18.10 1.75
CA SER A 231 -3.14 18.24 0.34
C SER A 231 -1.86 17.49 -0.03
N ALA A 232 -0.83 17.53 0.83
CA ALA A 232 0.42 16.78 0.63
C ALA A 232 0.18 15.27 0.63
N SER A 233 -0.66 14.77 1.54
CA SER A 233 -1.09 13.37 1.55
C SER A 233 -1.86 13.01 0.27
N ALA A 234 -2.78 13.87 -0.18
CA ALA A 234 -3.53 13.64 -1.40
C ALA A 234 -2.61 13.56 -2.64
N VAL A 235 -1.65 14.50 -2.78
CA VAL A 235 -0.63 14.49 -3.84
C VAL A 235 0.16 13.20 -3.82
N SER A 236 0.73 12.85 -2.67
CA SER A 236 1.57 11.65 -2.52
C SER A 236 0.79 10.39 -2.88
N ARG A 237 -0.44 10.24 -2.41
CA ARG A 237 -1.28 9.07 -2.68
C ARG A 237 -1.73 9.00 -4.13
N THR A 238 -2.12 10.12 -4.74
CA THR A 238 -2.45 10.15 -6.17
C THR A 238 -1.27 9.69 -7.01
N LEU A 239 -0.08 10.24 -6.78
CA LEU A 239 1.13 9.84 -7.50
C LEU A 239 1.48 8.36 -7.25
N ARG A 240 1.34 7.88 -6.01
CA ARG A 240 1.55 6.47 -5.65
C ARG A 240 0.67 5.53 -6.47
N PHE A 241 -0.64 5.78 -6.53
CA PHE A 241 -1.55 4.93 -7.29
C PHE A 241 -1.39 5.10 -8.80
N SER A 242 -0.96 6.28 -9.26
CA SER A 242 -0.59 6.49 -10.67
C SER A 242 0.61 5.63 -11.08
N THR A 243 1.64 5.51 -10.23
CA THR A 243 2.75 4.57 -10.50
C THR A 243 2.25 3.13 -10.55
N GLY A 244 1.32 2.74 -9.68
CA GLY A 244 0.70 1.42 -9.71
C GLY A 244 -0.05 1.13 -11.02
N ALA A 245 -0.77 2.11 -11.55
CA ALA A 245 -1.49 1.98 -12.81
C ALA A 245 -0.56 1.79 -14.03
N LEU A 246 0.66 2.32 -13.97
CA LEU A 246 1.66 2.18 -15.03
C LEU A 246 2.37 0.82 -15.02
N VAL A 247 2.39 0.11 -13.89
CA VAL A 247 3.13 -1.15 -13.75
C VAL A 247 2.66 -2.22 -14.72
N GLY A 248 1.36 -2.45 -14.84
CA GLY A 248 0.81 -3.49 -15.72
C GLY A 248 1.23 -3.31 -17.19
N PRO A 249 0.98 -2.13 -17.80
CA PRO A 249 1.44 -1.83 -19.16
C PRO A 249 2.96 -1.94 -19.33
N LEU A 250 3.77 -1.44 -18.37
CA LEU A 250 5.22 -1.50 -18.44
C LEU A 250 5.73 -2.95 -18.39
N LEU A 251 5.20 -3.76 -17.49
CA LEU A 251 5.54 -5.19 -17.43
C LEU A 251 5.14 -5.92 -18.70
N GLY A 252 3.98 -5.61 -19.29
CA GLY A 252 3.53 -6.19 -20.55
C GLY A 252 4.45 -5.87 -21.73
N LEU A 253 5.11 -4.71 -21.74
CA LEU A 253 6.08 -4.32 -22.77
C LEU A 253 7.46 -5.01 -22.61
N ILE A 254 7.85 -5.33 -21.37
CA ILE A 254 9.17 -5.88 -21.04
C ILE A 254 9.11 -7.41 -20.94
N TYR A 255 7.92 -7.97 -20.88
CA TYR A 255 7.73 -9.40 -20.64
C TYR A 255 8.36 -10.27 -21.75
N THR A 256 9.36 -11.07 -21.37
CA THR A 256 10.10 -11.98 -22.27
C THR A 256 9.71 -13.46 -22.11
N GLY A 257 8.73 -13.78 -21.24
CA GLY A 257 8.37 -15.15 -20.90
C GLY A 257 9.22 -15.76 -19.77
N THR A 258 10.20 -15.02 -19.25
CA THR A 258 11.06 -15.42 -18.14
C THR A 258 10.92 -14.45 -16.97
N PRO A 259 11.24 -14.87 -15.73
CA PRO A 259 11.19 -14.01 -14.55
C PRO A 259 12.36 -13.00 -14.46
N VAL A 260 13.27 -12.99 -15.44
CA VAL A 260 14.46 -12.14 -15.52
C VAL A 260 14.33 -11.16 -16.67
#